data_30bae5aa1e425e4c6b7c6a15ddde6e45
#
_entry.id   30bae5aa1e425e4c6b7c6a15ddde6e45
#
_cell.length_a   1.000
_cell.length_b   1.000
_cell.length_c   1.000
_cell.angle_alpha   90.00
_cell.angle_beta   90.00
_cell.angle_gamma   90.00
#
_symmetry.space_group_name_H-M   'P 1'
#
loop_
_entity.id
_entity.type
_entity.pdbx_description
1 polymer ?
#
loop_
_entity_poly.entity_id
_entity_poly.type
_entity_poly.pdbx_seq_one_letter_code
_entity_poly.pdbx_strand_id
1 'polypeptide(L)'
;MTKIAMMGVIHNDGWDLLKQKNYDVFEIKDLSKESIIKNLKDVKAVGLRTATLDKEILECCPNIEIISRHGVGYDNVDLNYLNDHKKALAITGTSNAVSVAEHVMTMFLYLAKKINKANDLVIAGEFKKNLL
;
A
#
# COMPACT_ATOMS: atom_id res chain seq x y z
N MET A 1 -11.18 1.53 -24.94
CA MET A 1 -11.29 2.02 -23.56
C MET A 1 -10.11 1.44 -22.78
N THR A 2 -9.37 2.25 -22.02
CA THR A 2 -8.19 1.76 -21.28
C THR A 2 -8.65 0.93 -20.11
N LYS A 3 -8.17 -0.32 -20.06
CA LYS A 3 -8.45 -1.27 -18.98
C LYS A 3 -7.53 -1.02 -17.79
N ILE A 4 -8.10 -0.86 -16.59
CA ILE A 4 -7.39 -0.64 -15.34
C ILE A 4 -7.81 -1.72 -14.34
N ALA A 5 -6.84 -2.45 -13.81
CA ALA A 5 -7.08 -3.43 -12.75
C ALA A 5 -6.71 -2.84 -11.38
N MET A 6 -7.57 -3.03 -10.40
CA MET A 6 -7.31 -2.66 -9.01
C MET A 6 -7.01 -3.91 -8.17
N MET A 7 -5.87 -3.92 -7.51
CA MET A 7 -5.40 -5.02 -6.66
C MET A 7 -5.33 -4.54 -5.20
N GLY A 8 -6.43 -4.76 -4.49
CA GLY A 8 -6.62 -4.34 -3.10
C GLY A 8 -7.66 -3.23 -2.94
N VAL A 9 -8.17 -3.11 -1.71
CA VAL A 9 -9.26 -2.20 -1.38
C VAL A 9 -8.79 -0.74 -1.42
N ILE A 10 -9.52 0.11 -2.12
CA ILE A 10 -9.37 1.57 -2.11
C ILE A 10 -10.68 2.23 -1.66
N HIS A 11 -10.62 3.52 -1.30
CA HIS A 11 -11.81 4.30 -0.95
C HIS A 11 -12.74 4.48 -2.17
N ASN A 12 -14.05 4.62 -1.93
CA ASN A 12 -15.04 4.77 -2.99
C ASN A 12 -14.76 5.97 -3.91
N ASP A 13 -14.27 7.08 -3.37
CA ASP A 13 -13.89 8.27 -4.15
C ASP A 13 -12.88 7.94 -5.26
N GLY A 14 -11.98 6.98 -5.01
CA GLY A 14 -11.02 6.51 -6.03
C GLY A 14 -11.72 5.77 -7.17
N TRP A 15 -12.68 4.91 -6.84
CA TRP A 15 -13.52 4.24 -7.84
C TRP A 15 -14.35 5.21 -8.67
N ASP A 16 -14.95 6.19 -8.01
CA ASP A 16 -15.81 7.18 -8.67
C ASP A 16 -15.00 8.09 -9.59
N LEU A 17 -13.79 8.50 -9.17
CA LEU A 17 -12.88 9.28 -10.01
C LEU A 17 -12.49 8.53 -11.29
N LEU A 18 -12.15 7.24 -11.18
CA LEU A 18 -11.78 6.42 -12.34
C LEU A 18 -12.95 6.21 -13.30
N LYS A 19 -14.16 5.97 -12.77
CA LYS A 19 -15.38 5.85 -13.56
C LYS A 19 -15.74 7.14 -14.30
N GLN A 20 -15.64 8.31 -13.63
CA GLN A 20 -15.88 9.62 -14.24
C GLN A 20 -14.95 9.90 -15.43
N LYS A 21 -13.76 9.32 -15.44
CA LYS A 21 -12.80 9.44 -16.55
C LYS A 21 -13.01 8.42 -17.68
N ASN A 22 -14.13 7.67 -17.65
CA ASN A 22 -14.47 6.65 -18.65
C ASN A 22 -13.41 5.57 -18.85
N TYR A 23 -12.71 5.16 -17.77
CA TYR A 23 -11.86 3.98 -17.79
C TYR A 23 -12.69 2.71 -17.54
N ASP A 24 -12.25 1.61 -18.14
CA ASP A 24 -12.79 0.26 -17.83
C ASP A 24 -12.04 -0.28 -16.60
N VAL A 25 -12.65 -0.10 -15.41
CA VAL A 25 -12.00 -0.39 -14.12
C VAL A 25 -12.65 -1.59 -13.47
N PHE A 26 -11.84 -2.55 -13.05
CA PHE A 26 -12.30 -3.74 -12.31
C PHE A 26 -11.36 -4.10 -11.16
N GLU A 27 -11.90 -4.83 -10.18
CA GLU A 27 -11.13 -5.33 -9.02
C GLU A 27 -10.69 -6.77 -9.23
N ILE A 28 -9.42 -7.07 -8.92
CA ILE A 28 -8.92 -8.43 -8.80
C ILE A 28 -8.97 -8.81 -7.31
N LYS A 29 -9.93 -9.64 -6.94
CA LYS A 29 -10.14 -10.08 -5.54
C LYS A 29 -9.26 -11.26 -5.16
N ASP A 30 -9.07 -12.19 -6.07
CA ASP A 30 -8.16 -13.32 -5.89
C ASP A 30 -6.74 -12.89 -6.29
N LEU A 31 -5.88 -12.75 -5.29
CA LEU A 31 -4.49 -12.30 -5.46
C LEU A 31 -3.51 -13.48 -5.60
N SER A 32 -3.99 -14.67 -5.94
CA SER A 32 -3.12 -15.78 -6.38
C SER A 32 -2.39 -15.40 -7.67
N LYS A 33 -1.18 -15.92 -7.84
CA LYS A 33 -0.33 -15.59 -9.00
C LYS A 33 -1.03 -15.91 -10.32
N GLU A 34 -1.68 -17.05 -10.40
CA GLU A 34 -2.42 -17.51 -11.57
C GLU A 34 -3.57 -16.56 -11.90
N SER A 35 -4.32 -16.14 -10.88
CA SER A 35 -5.43 -15.20 -11.05
C SER A 35 -4.93 -13.82 -11.49
N ILE A 36 -3.86 -13.32 -10.89
CA ILE A 36 -3.24 -12.05 -11.27
C ILE A 36 -2.82 -12.08 -12.74
N ILE A 37 -2.03 -13.06 -13.15
CA ILE A 37 -1.55 -13.20 -14.53
C ILE A 37 -2.74 -13.27 -15.50
N LYS A 38 -3.74 -14.10 -15.20
CA LYS A 38 -4.93 -14.24 -16.06
C LYS A 38 -5.66 -12.91 -16.28
N ASN A 39 -5.81 -12.12 -15.22
CA ASN A 39 -6.60 -10.88 -15.27
C ASN A 39 -5.80 -9.68 -15.81
N LEU A 40 -4.46 -9.70 -15.72
CA LEU A 40 -3.62 -8.57 -16.14
C LEU A 40 -3.17 -8.61 -17.62
N LYS A 41 -3.39 -9.69 -18.36
CA LYS A 41 -2.88 -9.87 -19.75
C LYS A 41 -3.20 -8.70 -20.68
N ASP A 42 -4.40 -8.14 -20.58
CA ASP A 42 -4.90 -7.07 -21.47
C ASP A 42 -5.02 -5.72 -20.74
N VAL A 43 -4.37 -5.58 -19.57
CA VAL A 43 -4.47 -4.40 -18.74
C VAL A 43 -3.30 -3.47 -19.03
N LYS A 44 -3.58 -2.16 -19.12
CA LYS A 44 -2.57 -1.12 -19.33
C LYS A 44 -2.12 -0.43 -18.05
N ALA A 45 -3.00 -0.34 -17.07
CA ALA A 45 -2.71 0.32 -15.80
C ALA A 45 -3.15 -0.54 -14.61
N VAL A 46 -2.33 -0.58 -13.57
CA VAL A 46 -2.61 -1.35 -12.36
C VAL A 46 -2.60 -0.43 -11.15
N GLY A 47 -3.71 -0.39 -10.40
CA GLY A 47 -3.74 0.16 -9.05
C GLY A 47 -3.33 -0.95 -8.06
N LEU A 48 -2.22 -0.77 -7.38
CA LEU A 48 -1.61 -1.79 -6.52
C LEU A 48 -1.59 -1.33 -5.07
N ARG A 49 -2.08 -2.16 -4.15
CA ARG A 49 -1.96 -1.88 -2.72
C ARG A 49 -0.97 -2.82 -2.02
N THR A 50 -1.33 -4.05 -1.80
CA THR A 50 -0.55 -5.00 -0.98
C THR A 50 -0.04 -6.22 -1.73
N ALA A 51 -0.61 -6.54 -2.89
CA ALA A 51 -0.15 -7.65 -3.69
C ALA A 51 1.26 -7.42 -4.23
N THR A 52 1.94 -8.49 -4.61
CA THR A 52 3.27 -8.43 -5.23
C THR A 52 3.16 -8.53 -6.74
N LEU A 53 3.91 -7.70 -7.44
CA LEU A 53 4.15 -7.78 -8.87
C LEU A 53 5.63 -8.07 -9.11
N ASP A 54 6.00 -9.33 -8.98
CA ASP A 54 7.34 -9.82 -9.25
C ASP A 54 7.64 -9.87 -10.77
N LYS A 55 8.91 -10.11 -11.09
CA LYS A 55 9.38 -10.21 -12.47
C LYS A 55 8.55 -11.20 -13.29
N GLU A 56 8.26 -12.38 -12.73
CA GLU A 56 7.56 -13.45 -13.44
C GLU A 56 6.12 -13.06 -13.82
N ILE A 57 5.40 -12.36 -12.92
CA ILE A 57 4.08 -11.82 -13.23
C ILE A 57 4.18 -10.75 -14.32
N LEU A 58 5.15 -9.84 -14.20
CA LEU A 58 5.33 -8.75 -15.15
C LEU A 58 5.72 -9.22 -16.54
N GLU A 59 6.54 -10.27 -16.65
CA GLU A 59 6.90 -10.93 -17.93
C GLU A 59 5.67 -11.54 -18.62
N CYS A 60 4.73 -12.08 -17.84
CA CYS A 60 3.46 -12.61 -18.36
C CYS A 60 2.45 -11.53 -18.77
N CYS A 61 2.67 -10.28 -18.36
CA CYS A 61 1.75 -9.16 -18.55
C CYS A 61 2.45 -7.96 -19.23
N PRO A 62 2.97 -8.11 -20.45
CA PRO A 62 3.79 -7.08 -21.10
C PRO A 62 3.02 -5.80 -21.43
N ASN A 63 1.70 -5.84 -21.51
CA ASN A 63 0.83 -4.70 -21.87
C ASN A 63 0.70 -3.65 -20.75
N ILE A 64 1.13 -3.94 -19.53
CA ILE A 64 1.14 -2.97 -18.44
C ILE A 64 2.11 -1.83 -18.78
N GLU A 65 1.63 -0.61 -18.79
CA GLU A 65 2.38 0.61 -19.06
C GLU A 65 2.71 1.35 -17.75
N ILE A 66 1.80 1.30 -16.77
CA ILE A 66 1.95 2.00 -15.50
C ILE A 66 1.39 1.18 -14.33
N ILE A 67 2.12 1.22 -13.21
CA ILE A 67 1.67 0.73 -11.91
C ILE A 67 1.52 1.93 -10.97
N SER A 68 0.32 2.14 -10.42
CA SER A 68 0.05 3.15 -9.40
C SER A 68 -0.03 2.46 -8.03
N ARG A 69 1.03 2.58 -7.25
CA ARG A 69 1.10 1.96 -5.93
C ARG A 69 0.41 2.85 -4.88
N HIS A 70 -0.69 2.38 -4.31
CA HIS A 70 -1.39 3.01 -3.19
C HIS A 70 -0.59 2.80 -1.89
N GLY A 71 0.43 3.58 -1.71
CA GLY A 71 1.37 3.56 -0.57
C GLY A 71 2.72 4.18 -0.92
N VAL A 72 3.55 4.36 0.08
CA VAL A 72 4.88 4.99 -0.06
C VAL A 72 5.95 3.97 -0.45
N GLY A 73 5.96 2.81 0.21
CA GLY A 73 6.88 1.72 -0.11
C GLY A 73 6.53 1.03 -1.44
N TYR A 74 7.52 0.49 -2.11
CA TYR A 74 7.37 -0.18 -3.41
C TYR A 74 8.20 -1.47 -3.53
N ASP A 75 8.59 -2.04 -2.42
CA ASP A 75 9.32 -3.30 -2.28
C ASP A 75 8.56 -4.52 -2.81
N ASN A 76 7.25 -4.38 -3.03
CA ASN A 76 6.40 -5.38 -3.64
C ASN A 76 6.32 -5.28 -5.18
N VAL A 77 7.19 -4.48 -5.83
CA VAL A 77 7.26 -4.32 -7.29
C VAL A 77 8.70 -4.51 -7.76
N ASP A 78 8.91 -5.30 -8.82
CA ASP A 78 10.24 -5.47 -9.42
C ASP A 78 10.63 -4.22 -10.24
N LEU A 79 11.42 -3.34 -9.60
CA LEU A 79 11.89 -2.10 -10.23
C LEU A 79 12.86 -2.34 -11.37
N ASN A 80 13.68 -3.38 -11.32
CA ASN A 80 14.63 -3.66 -12.38
C ASN A 80 13.87 -3.98 -13.67
N TYR A 81 12.84 -4.83 -13.56
CA TYR A 81 11.98 -5.13 -14.70
C TYR A 81 11.30 -3.87 -15.26
N LEU A 82 10.76 -3.01 -14.39
CA LEU A 82 10.11 -1.77 -14.84
C LEU A 82 11.07 -0.85 -15.59
N ASN A 83 12.28 -0.67 -15.07
CA ASN A 83 13.31 0.17 -15.68
C ASN A 83 13.75 -0.37 -17.06
N ASP A 84 14.05 -1.67 -17.14
CA ASP A 84 14.49 -2.33 -18.37
C ASP A 84 13.43 -2.25 -19.48
N HIS A 85 12.14 -2.27 -19.10
CA HIS A 85 11.01 -2.24 -20.04
C HIS A 85 10.34 -0.86 -20.14
N LYS A 86 10.93 0.18 -19.54
CA LYS A 86 10.44 1.58 -19.58
C LYS A 86 8.99 1.73 -19.13
N LYS A 87 8.61 0.99 -18.09
CA LYS A 87 7.28 1.04 -17.49
C LYS A 87 7.28 2.03 -16.32
N ALA A 88 6.17 2.76 -16.15
CA ALA A 88 6.06 3.79 -15.12
C ALA A 88 5.62 3.20 -13.77
N LEU A 89 6.18 3.73 -12.67
CA LEU A 89 5.70 3.50 -11.31
C LEU A 89 5.32 4.84 -10.68
N ALA A 90 4.10 4.96 -10.20
CA ALA A 90 3.65 6.07 -9.37
C ALA A 90 3.43 5.59 -7.92
N ILE A 91 3.82 6.41 -6.95
CA ILE A 91 3.63 6.14 -5.51
C ILE A 91 2.91 7.32 -4.85
N THR A 92 2.34 7.12 -3.66
CA THR A 92 1.64 8.18 -2.93
C THR A 92 2.57 9.09 -2.09
N GLY A 93 3.88 8.99 -2.32
CA GLY A 93 4.90 9.89 -1.77
C GLY A 93 4.78 10.09 -0.26
N THR A 94 4.42 11.29 0.18
CA THR A 94 4.39 11.72 1.58
C THR A 94 3.00 11.63 2.22
N SER A 95 2.05 10.92 1.64
CA SER A 95 0.65 10.90 2.10
C SER A 95 0.44 10.48 3.56
N ASN A 96 1.33 9.66 4.11
CA ASN A 96 1.30 9.20 5.50
C ASN A 96 2.41 9.80 6.38
N ALA A 97 3.18 10.78 5.90
CA ALA A 97 4.36 11.29 6.61
C ALA A 97 4.02 11.86 7.99
N VAL A 98 2.92 12.62 8.11
CA VAL A 98 2.45 13.17 9.37
C VAL A 98 2.06 12.07 10.34
N SER A 99 1.25 11.10 9.90
CA SER A 99 0.82 9.98 10.75
C SER A 99 2.00 9.12 11.24
N VAL A 100 3.00 8.92 10.39
CA VAL A 100 4.23 8.19 10.77
C VAL A 100 5.03 8.99 11.80
N ALA A 101 5.19 10.30 11.61
CA ALA A 101 5.89 11.18 12.54
C ALA A 101 5.20 11.21 13.92
N GLU A 102 3.89 11.35 13.96
CA GLU A 102 3.09 11.30 15.20
C GLU A 102 3.23 9.95 15.90
N HIS A 103 3.22 8.86 15.15
CA HIS A 103 3.42 7.52 15.71
C HIS A 103 4.81 7.38 16.32
N VAL A 104 5.86 7.82 15.65
CA VAL A 104 7.23 7.80 16.16
C VAL A 104 7.35 8.61 17.46
N MET A 105 6.82 9.83 17.50
CA MET A 105 6.80 10.66 18.72
C MET A 105 6.02 10.00 19.84
N THR A 106 4.88 9.38 19.53
CA THR A 106 4.10 8.60 20.51
C THR A 106 4.93 7.48 21.10
N MET A 107 5.66 6.71 20.29
CA MET A 107 6.52 5.63 20.75
C MET A 107 7.66 6.13 21.65
N PHE A 108 8.31 7.25 21.31
CA PHE A 108 9.32 7.86 22.16
C PHE A 108 8.76 8.26 23.52
N LEU A 109 7.63 8.93 23.57
CA LEU A 109 6.98 9.34 24.82
C LEU A 109 6.52 8.12 25.64
N TYR A 110 5.96 7.13 24.98
CA TYR A 110 5.52 5.88 25.59
C TYR A 110 6.68 5.18 26.33
N LEU A 111 7.83 5.04 25.66
CA LEU A 111 9.02 4.41 26.23
C LEU A 111 9.64 5.28 27.33
N ALA A 112 9.81 6.59 27.09
CA ALA A 112 10.41 7.51 28.04
C ALA A 112 9.63 7.61 29.35
N LYS A 113 8.30 7.58 29.25
CA LYS A 113 7.39 7.65 30.41
C LYS A 113 7.05 6.29 31.01
N LYS A 114 7.59 5.19 30.46
CA LYS A 114 7.31 3.82 30.95
C LYS A 114 5.80 3.56 31.10
N ILE A 115 5.01 3.94 30.12
CA ILE A 115 3.55 4.00 30.20
C ILE A 115 2.93 2.67 30.63
N ASN A 116 3.42 1.51 30.13
CA ASN A 116 2.94 0.20 30.58
C ASN A 116 3.07 0.05 32.10
N LYS A 117 4.27 0.35 32.65
CA LYS A 117 4.51 0.21 34.08
C LYS A 117 3.63 1.15 34.92
N ALA A 118 3.42 2.38 34.43
CA ALA A 118 2.54 3.33 35.09
C ALA A 118 1.07 2.83 35.06
N ASN A 119 0.62 2.31 33.92
CA ASN A 119 -0.72 1.74 33.77
C ASN A 119 -0.94 0.54 34.72
N ASP A 120 0.00 -0.39 34.79
CA ASP A 120 -0.08 -1.59 35.65
C ASP A 120 -0.21 -1.20 37.12
N LEU A 121 0.53 -0.18 37.57
CA LEU A 121 0.44 0.34 38.93
C LEU A 121 -0.94 0.98 39.21
N VAL A 122 -1.48 1.73 38.26
CA VAL A 122 -2.82 2.33 38.42
C VAL A 122 -3.88 1.22 38.51
N ILE A 123 -3.81 0.19 37.68
CA ILE A 123 -4.75 -0.94 37.71
C ILE A 123 -4.63 -1.69 39.07
N ALA A 124 -3.40 -1.82 39.60
CA ALA A 124 -3.16 -2.44 40.90
C ALA A 124 -3.54 -1.55 42.12
N GLY A 125 -4.02 -0.33 41.89
CA GLY A 125 -4.32 0.64 42.97
C GLY A 125 -3.06 1.18 43.66
N GLU A 126 -1.88 1.01 43.05
CA GLU A 126 -0.61 1.49 43.63
C GLU A 126 -0.25 2.86 43.06
N PHE A 127 0.11 3.78 43.97
CA PHE A 127 0.62 5.11 43.61
C PHE A 127 2.07 5.27 44.08
N LYS A 128 3.02 5.28 43.11
CA LYS A 128 4.46 5.43 43.37
C LYS A 128 5.00 6.69 42.72
N LYS A 129 5.28 7.73 43.52
CA LYS A 129 5.80 9.03 43.04
C LYS A 129 7.14 8.97 42.27
N ASN A 130 7.97 7.94 42.49
CA ASN A 130 9.37 7.88 42.03
C ASN A 130 9.54 7.00 40.77
N LEU A 131 8.55 6.81 39.97
CA LEU A 131 8.56 5.95 38.76
C LEU A 131 8.84 6.68 37.47
N LEU A 132 8.90 7.98 37.48
CA LEU A 132 9.12 8.85 36.32
C LEU A 132 10.56 9.32 36.27
#